data_fbf2ae55434fdf4ad613da05605dc332
#
_entry.id   fbf2ae55434fdf4ad613da05605dc332
#
_cell.length_a   1.000
_cell.length_b   1.000
_cell.length_c   1.000
_cell.angle_alpha   90.00
_cell.angle_beta   90.00
_cell.angle_gamma   90.00
#
_symmetry.space_group_name_H-M   'P 1'
#
loop_
_entity.id
_entity.type
_entity.pdbx_description
1 polymer ?
#
loop_
_entity_poly.entity_id
_entity_poly.type
_entity_poly.pdbx_seq_one_letter_code
_entity_poly.pdbx_strand_id
1 'polypeptide(L)'
;MGASIQFANATAEAKQLRKQAGSWLQGMRKKAGLSQIQLAEQLGLKYYTFVSQVENGFGRVPSESMRAWATALGLEPAEFARHLLSFYDPELHRLLFEEKQ
;
A
#
# COMPACT_ATOMS: atom_id res chain seq x y z
N MET A 1 27.96 12.05 -9.38
CA MET A 1 27.53 13.09 -8.47
C MET A 1 26.04 13.23 -8.47
N GLY A 2 25.47 13.80 -9.55
CA GLY A 2 24.04 14.01 -9.64
C GLY A 2 23.24 12.74 -9.51
N ALA A 3 23.74 11.63 -10.06
CA ALA A 3 23.03 10.36 -10.03
C ALA A 3 22.85 9.83 -8.59
N SER A 4 23.89 9.98 -7.75
CA SER A 4 23.82 9.55 -6.34
C SER A 4 22.79 10.37 -5.56
N ILE A 5 22.78 11.68 -5.78
CA ILE A 5 21.84 12.57 -5.09
C ILE A 5 20.41 12.26 -5.52
N GLN A 6 20.19 12.07 -6.81
CA GLN A 6 18.87 11.75 -7.34
C GLN A 6 18.37 10.43 -6.80
N PHE A 7 19.25 9.43 -6.72
CA PHE A 7 18.87 8.12 -6.22
C PHE A 7 18.48 8.19 -4.73
N ALA A 8 19.24 8.92 -3.93
CA ALA A 8 18.94 9.09 -2.52
C ALA A 8 17.60 9.78 -2.31
N ASN A 9 17.31 10.81 -3.10
CA ASN A 9 16.04 11.53 -3.01
C ASN A 9 14.87 10.63 -3.39
N ALA A 10 15.03 9.85 -4.46
CA ALA A 10 13.97 8.91 -4.88
C ALA A 10 13.70 7.87 -3.79
N THR A 11 14.75 7.40 -3.11
CA THR A 11 14.60 6.44 -2.02
C THR A 11 13.84 7.06 -0.85
N ALA A 12 14.17 8.31 -0.49
CA ALA A 12 13.50 9.00 0.60
C ALA A 12 12.02 9.24 0.26
N GLU A 13 11.74 9.63 -0.97
CA GLU A 13 10.37 9.82 -1.43
C GLU A 13 9.60 8.52 -1.40
N ALA A 14 10.21 7.41 -1.85
CA ALA A 14 9.56 6.10 -1.84
C ALA A 14 9.20 5.67 -0.43
N LYS A 15 10.09 5.91 0.54
CA LYS A 15 9.81 5.60 1.95
C LYS A 15 8.64 6.42 2.48
N GLN A 16 8.61 7.70 2.15
CA GLN A 16 7.54 8.59 2.60
C GLN A 16 6.19 8.14 2.01
N LEU A 17 6.18 7.79 0.74
CA LEU A 17 4.97 7.32 0.08
C LEU A 17 4.48 5.99 0.66
N ARG A 18 5.38 5.09 1.02
CA ARG A 18 5.00 3.85 1.68
C ARG A 18 4.38 4.10 3.05
N LYS A 19 4.89 5.07 3.78
CA LYS A 19 4.30 5.46 5.06
C LYS A 19 2.90 6.01 4.87
N GLN A 20 2.71 6.81 3.83
CA GLN A 20 1.39 7.35 3.52
C GLN A 20 0.42 6.23 3.14
N ALA A 21 0.88 5.28 2.34
CA ALA A 21 0.08 4.11 1.99
C ALA A 21 -0.31 3.34 3.25
N GLY A 22 0.65 3.14 4.15
CA GLY A 22 0.41 2.44 5.40
C GLY A 22 -0.63 3.12 6.26
N SER A 23 -0.55 4.45 6.36
CA SER A 23 -1.55 5.22 7.12
C SER A 23 -2.94 5.10 6.52
N TRP A 24 -3.01 5.13 5.20
CA TRP A 24 -4.29 4.95 4.51
C TRP A 24 -4.87 3.57 4.78
N LEU A 25 -4.03 2.53 4.68
CA LEU A 25 -4.46 1.16 4.95
C LEU A 25 -4.96 1.00 6.39
N GLN A 26 -4.24 1.58 7.34
CA GLN A 26 -4.67 1.55 8.73
C GLN A 26 -6.04 2.19 8.90
N GLY A 27 -6.25 3.34 8.26
CA GLY A 27 -7.56 4.02 8.29
C GLY A 27 -8.66 3.15 7.71
N MET A 28 -8.41 2.48 6.59
CA MET A 28 -9.39 1.60 5.98
C MET A 28 -9.68 0.39 6.87
N ARG A 29 -8.65 -0.16 7.53
CA ARG A 29 -8.84 -1.27 8.45
C ARG A 29 -9.73 -0.87 9.63
N LYS A 30 -9.47 0.31 10.20
CA LYS A 30 -10.27 0.79 11.33
C LYS A 30 -11.70 1.08 10.91
N LYS A 31 -11.90 1.62 9.73
CA LYS A 31 -13.24 1.84 9.19
C LYS A 31 -13.99 0.52 9.01
N ALA A 32 -13.29 -0.53 8.65
CA ALA A 32 -13.88 -1.86 8.51
C ALA A 32 -14.14 -2.53 9.85
N GLY A 33 -13.71 -1.91 10.96
CA GLY A 33 -13.91 -2.45 12.28
C GLY A 33 -12.99 -3.60 12.65
N LEU A 34 -11.82 -3.69 11.98
CA LEU A 34 -10.92 -4.81 12.17
C LEU A 34 -9.69 -4.41 12.95
N SER A 35 -9.25 -5.29 13.87
CA SER A 35 -7.91 -5.18 14.46
C SER A 35 -6.89 -5.71 13.48
N GLN A 36 -5.60 -5.46 13.74
CA GLN A 36 -4.54 -6.04 12.92
C GLN A 36 -4.58 -7.56 12.93
N ILE A 37 -4.87 -8.14 14.09
CA ILE A 37 -4.98 -9.60 14.22
C ILE A 37 -6.14 -10.12 13.38
N GLN A 38 -7.29 -9.47 13.45
CA GLN A 38 -8.46 -9.88 12.68
C GLN A 38 -8.22 -9.78 11.18
N LEU A 39 -7.56 -8.71 10.74
CA LEU A 39 -7.21 -8.58 9.33
C LEU A 39 -6.26 -9.68 8.91
N ALA A 40 -5.23 -9.94 9.71
CA ALA A 40 -4.29 -11.03 9.41
C ALA A 40 -5.00 -12.36 9.27
N GLU A 41 -5.97 -12.64 10.15
CA GLU A 41 -6.76 -13.87 10.08
C GLU A 41 -7.52 -13.97 8.77
N GLN A 42 -8.17 -12.89 8.36
CA GLN A 42 -8.90 -12.88 7.10
C GLN A 42 -7.99 -13.06 5.89
N LEU A 43 -6.75 -12.60 6.00
CA LEU A 43 -5.76 -12.75 4.93
C LEU A 43 -5.08 -14.12 4.95
N GLY A 44 -5.40 -14.97 5.92
CA GLY A 44 -4.76 -16.26 6.05
C GLY A 44 -3.33 -16.20 6.54
N LEU A 45 -2.95 -15.10 7.19
CA LEU A 45 -1.60 -14.92 7.72
C LEU A 45 -1.52 -15.52 9.12
N LYS A 46 -0.39 -16.16 9.40
CA LYS A 46 -0.18 -16.77 10.70
C LYS A 46 -0.02 -15.73 11.81
N TYR A 47 0.62 -14.62 11.49
CA TYR A 47 0.91 -13.57 12.46
C TYR A 47 0.50 -12.20 11.91
N TYR A 48 0.15 -11.29 12.82
CA TYR A 48 -0.24 -9.93 12.44
C TYR A 48 0.95 -9.03 12.08
N THR A 49 2.17 -9.48 12.29
CA THR A 49 3.37 -8.68 12.07
C THR A 49 3.47 -8.11 10.66
N PHE A 50 3.06 -8.87 9.66
CA PHE A 50 3.10 -8.37 8.29
C PHE A 50 2.14 -7.19 8.10
N VAL A 51 0.93 -7.27 8.67
CA VAL A 51 -0.02 -6.16 8.61
C VAL A 51 0.59 -4.93 9.27
N SER A 52 1.20 -5.11 10.45
CA SER A 52 1.84 -4.02 11.17
C SER A 52 2.97 -3.38 10.35
N GLN A 53 3.80 -4.19 9.73
CA GLN A 53 4.91 -3.68 8.91
C GLN A 53 4.40 -2.87 7.71
N VAL A 54 3.36 -3.37 7.05
CA VAL A 54 2.77 -2.67 5.91
C VAL A 54 2.18 -1.32 6.36
N GLU A 55 1.47 -1.31 7.48
CA GLU A 55 0.86 -0.08 8.00
C GLU A 55 1.90 0.94 8.45
N ASN A 56 3.06 0.49 8.88
CA ASN A 56 4.15 1.38 9.32
C ASN A 56 5.08 1.79 8.19
N GLY A 57 4.83 1.32 6.97
CA GLY A 57 5.63 1.70 5.82
C GLY A 57 6.90 0.90 5.63
N PHE A 58 7.08 -0.19 6.39
CA PHE A 58 8.26 -1.05 6.25
C PHE A 58 8.07 -2.16 5.23
N GLY A 59 6.86 -2.32 4.72
CA GLY A 59 6.55 -3.29 3.69
C GLY A 59 5.47 -2.73 2.79
N ARG A 60 5.04 -3.53 1.83
CA ARG A 60 3.97 -3.14 0.93
C ARG A 60 3.06 -4.34 0.68
N VAL A 61 1.83 -4.06 0.28
CA VAL A 61 0.90 -5.12 -0.11
C VAL A 61 1.37 -5.64 -1.47
N PRO A 62 1.73 -6.94 -1.57
CA PRO A 62 2.12 -7.49 -2.88
C PRO A 62 0.93 -7.49 -3.84
N SER A 63 1.22 -7.37 -5.13
CA SER A 63 0.16 -7.33 -6.14
C SER A 63 -0.77 -8.54 -6.05
N GLU A 64 -0.20 -9.71 -5.85
CA GLU A 64 -0.98 -10.95 -5.79
C GLU A 64 -1.88 -11.03 -4.57
N SER A 65 -1.64 -10.20 -3.55
CA SER A 65 -2.46 -10.17 -2.33
C SER A 65 -3.49 -9.06 -2.32
N MET A 66 -3.44 -8.17 -3.29
CA MET A 66 -4.30 -6.97 -3.27
C MET A 66 -5.78 -7.29 -3.28
N ARG A 67 -6.19 -8.32 -4.02
CA ARG A 67 -7.60 -8.71 -4.04
C ARG A 67 -8.07 -9.16 -2.67
N ALA A 68 -7.26 -9.97 -1.99
CA ALA A 68 -7.61 -10.48 -0.66
C ALA A 68 -7.70 -9.33 0.35
N TRP A 69 -6.76 -8.39 0.31
CA TRP A 69 -6.80 -7.22 1.18
C TRP A 69 -8.04 -6.38 0.93
N ALA A 70 -8.33 -6.11 -0.35
CA ALA A 70 -9.50 -5.31 -0.71
C ALA A 70 -10.78 -5.96 -0.19
N THR A 71 -10.92 -7.27 -0.40
CA THR A 71 -12.09 -8.01 0.05
C THR A 71 -12.24 -7.94 1.56
N ALA A 72 -11.15 -8.13 2.30
CA ALA A 72 -11.18 -8.07 3.75
C ALA A 72 -11.59 -6.69 4.26
N LEU A 73 -11.17 -5.64 3.55
CA LEU A 73 -11.48 -4.25 3.93
C LEU A 73 -12.81 -3.76 3.38
N GLY A 74 -13.51 -4.58 2.59
CA GLY A 74 -14.78 -4.18 2.01
C GLY A 74 -14.64 -3.18 0.88
N LEU A 75 -13.51 -3.20 0.18
CA LEU A 75 -13.22 -2.28 -0.90
C LEU A 75 -13.22 -3.01 -2.24
N GLU A 76 -13.51 -2.26 -3.30
CA GLU A 76 -13.51 -2.81 -4.64
C GLU A 76 -12.05 -3.05 -5.08
N PRO A 77 -11.71 -4.28 -5.53
CA PRO A 77 -10.29 -4.62 -5.76
C PRO A 77 -9.55 -3.71 -6.73
N ALA A 78 -10.18 -3.34 -7.84
CA ALA A 78 -9.51 -2.50 -8.84
C ALA A 78 -9.24 -1.10 -8.28
N GLU A 79 -10.19 -0.54 -7.55
CA GLU A 79 -9.99 0.78 -6.93
C GLU A 79 -8.95 0.73 -5.82
N PHE A 80 -8.95 -0.35 -5.06
CA PHE A 80 -7.95 -0.55 -4.02
C PHE A 80 -6.54 -0.60 -4.61
N ALA A 81 -6.37 -1.42 -5.66
CA ALA A 81 -5.07 -1.57 -6.31
C ALA A 81 -4.61 -0.26 -6.94
N ARG A 82 -5.54 0.45 -7.59
CA ARG A 82 -5.25 1.74 -8.20
C ARG A 82 -4.76 2.75 -7.17
N HIS A 83 -5.44 2.79 -6.02
CA HIS A 83 -5.08 3.71 -4.95
C HIS A 83 -3.69 3.40 -4.40
N LEU A 84 -3.42 2.11 -4.13
CA LEU A 84 -2.09 1.70 -3.66
C LEU A 84 -1.00 2.02 -4.67
N LEU A 85 -1.29 1.83 -5.97
CA LEU A 85 -0.33 2.12 -7.01
C LEU A 85 0.08 3.59 -6.98
N SER A 86 -0.84 4.49 -6.65
CA SER A 86 -0.51 5.92 -6.59
C SER A 86 0.57 6.23 -5.55
N PHE A 87 0.67 5.41 -4.50
CA PHE A 87 1.72 5.54 -3.50
C PHE A 87 2.97 4.74 -3.86
N TYR A 88 2.77 3.49 -4.31
CA TYR A 88 3.87 2.56 -4.50
C TYR A 88 4.65 2.82 -5.80
N ASP A 89 3.96 3.31 -6.82
CA ASP A 89 4.58 3.59 -8.11
C ASP A 89 3.85 4.76 -8.78
N PRO A 90 4.11 5.98 -8.29
CA PRO A 90 3.35 7.14 -8.77
C PRO A 90 3.53 7.41 -10.26
N GLU A 91 4.70 7.10 -10.82
CA GLU A 91 4.91 7.31 -12.25
C GLU A 91 4.04 6.38 -13.08
N LEU A 92 4.02 5.10 -12.71
CA LEU A 92 3.17 4.16 -13.44
C LEU A 92 1.70 4.51 -13.27
N HIS A 93 1.30 4.93 -12.08
CA HIS A 93 -0.08 5.37 -11.84
C HIS A 93 -0.44 6.53 -12.77
N ARG A 94 0.45 7.50 -12.88
CA ARG A 94 0.21 8.67 -13.74
C ARG A 94 0.06 8.24 -15.20
N LEU A 95 0.95 7.37 -15.67
CA LEU A 95 0.92 6.89 -17.05
C LEU A 95 -0.38 6.15 -17.37
N LEU A 96 -0.84 5.33 -16.44
CA LEU A 96 -2.02 4.50 -16.67
C LEU A 96 -3.34 5.26 -16.51
N PHE A 97 -3.40 6.23 -15.59
CA PHE A 97 -4.68 6.78 -15.17
C PHE A 97 -4.82 8.29 -15.31
N GLU A 98 -3.72 9.01 -15.45
CA GLU A 98 -3.80 10.49 -15.41
C GLU A 98 -3.41 11.14 -16.72
N GLU A 99 -2.52 10.54 -17.50
CA GLU A 99 -2.11 11.15 -18.77
C GLU A 99 -3.09 10.81 -19.87
N LYS A 100 -3.44 11.83 -20.65
CA LYS A 100 -4.33 11.68 -21.78
C LYS A 100 -3.55 11.38 -23.03
N GLN A 101 -4.13 10.56 -23.88
CA GLN A 101 -3.54 10.24 -25.20
C GLN A 101 -3.80 11.36 -26.20
#